data_7c3bb866ec31aadbffc8b6c76802d7fb
#
_entry.id   7c3bb866ec31aadbffc8b6c76802d7fb
#
_cell.length_a   1.000
_cell.length_b   1.000
_cell.length_c   1.000
_cell.angle_alpha   90.00
_cell.angle_beta   90.00
_cell.angle_gamma   90.00
#
_symmetry.space_group_name_H-M   'P 1'
#
loop_
_entity.id
_entity.type
_entity.pdbx_description
1 polymer ?
#
loop_
_entity_poly.entity_id
_entity_poly.type
_entity_poly.pdbx_seq_one_letter_code
_entity_poly.pdbx_strand_id
1 'polypeptide(L)'
;MEDVAFAQRTVQSILLAKLRNSKLVLMRVARTERAGAYKEELMLGAQQLNEAVANLLECSSVDSMRGIEGAAATSYFARFDCMLAGNPGGFRFDTRSRRPPRNEVNAALSFTYMLLSGQMQSAMEAVGLDPAAGYLHTLRPGRASFALDLIEELRAPLCDRFVLSLFNKGQLSRSDFDQDEEMVSLNERGRRTLLSAWEKRKQEQIVHPFLNEKVPIGLIPYVQAMLFARVLRGDLDDYPPFVWR
;
A
#
# COMPACT_ATOMS: atom_id res chain seq x y z
N MET A 1 -22.16 -18.02 -11.54
CA MET A 1 -21.87 -18.54 -10.18
C MET A 1 -20.46 -18.10 -9.87
N GLU A 2 -20.27 -17.19 -8.91
CA GLU A 2 -18.92 -16.77 -8.51
C GLU A 2 -18.19 -18.02 -7.97
N ASP A 3 -17.00 -18.27 -8.48
CA ASP A 3 -16.13 -19.33 -7.92
C ASP A 3 -15.60 -18.83 -6.56
N VAL A 4 -16.28 -19.23 -5.49
CA VAL A 4 -15.94 -18.85 -4.11
C VAL A 4 -14.51 -19.28 -3.76
N ALA A 5 -14.06 -20.42 -4.25
CA ALA A 5 -12.70 -20.91 -4.00
C ALA A 5 -11.65 -20.02 -4.71
N PHE A 6 -11.93 -19.59 -5.94
CA PHE A 6 -11.07 -18.65 -6.65
C PHE A 6 -11.00 -17.30 -5.93
N ALA A 7 -12.15 -16.75 -5.51
CA ALA A 7 -12.21 -15.51 -4.76
C ALA A 7 -11.39 -15.60 -3.46
N GLN A 8 -11.52 -16.67 -2.71
CA GLN A 8 -10.77 -16.90 -1.47
C GLN A 8 -9.27 -16.97 -1.73
N ARG A 9 -8.80 -17.75 -2.71
CA ARG A 9 -7.37 -17.85 -3.06
C ARG A 9 -6.81 -16.49 -3.50
N THR A 10 -7.56 -15.76 -4.32
CA THR A 10 -7.17 -14.42 -4.79
C THR A 10 -7.00 -13.44 -3.62
N VAL A 11 -8.00 -13.34 -2.75
CA VAL A 11 -7.95 -12.45 -1.57
C VAL A 11 -6.81 -12.84 -0.64
N GLN A 12 -6.66 -14.14 -0.38
CA GLN A 12 -5.57 -14.65 0.48
C GLN A 12 -4.20 -14.26 -0.09
N SER A 13 -3.97 -14.46 -1.39
CA SER A 13 -2.70 -14.11 -2.05
C SER A 13 -2.38 -12.63 -1.95
N ILE A 14 -3.35 -11.75 -2.23
CA ILE A 14 -3.20 -10.29 -2.13
C ILE A 14 -2.88 -9.88 -0.68
N LEU A 15 -3.63 -10.39 0.29
CA LEU A 15 -3.43 -10.03 1.69
C LEU A 15 -2.13 -10.57 2.27
N LEU A 16 -1.70 -11.78 1.89
CA LEU A 16 -0.39 -12.31 2.25
C LEU A 16 0.75 -11.39 1.75
N ALA A 17 0.65 -10.92 0.52
CA ALA A 17 1.63 -9.97 -0.02
C ALA A 17 1.58 -8.63 0.72
N LYS A 18 0.38 -8.09 1.00
CA LYS A 18 0.21 -6.87 1.80
C LYS A 18 0.91 -6.98 3.15
N LEU A 19 0.64 -8.03 3.91
CA LEU A 19 1.22 -8.22 5.24
C LEU A 19 2.73 -8.39 5.20
N ARG A 20 3.24 -9.18 4.25
CA ARG A 20 4.68 -9.38 4.04
C ARG A 20 5.38 -8.07 3.65
N ASN A 21 4.79 -7.29 2.77
CA ASN A 21 5.33 -6.00 2.35
C ASN A 21 5.31 -4.98 3.48
N SER A 22 4.25 -4.92 4.28
CA SER A 22 4.17 -4.06 5.47
C SER A 22 5.25 -4.44 6.49
N LYS A 23 5.42 -5.73 6.77
CA LYS A 23 6.52 -6.25 7.61
C LYS A 23 7.89 -5.81 7.09
N LEU A 24 8.14 -5.92 5.79
CA LEU A 24 9.40 -5.52 5.17
C LEU A 24 9.68 -4.02 5.34
N VAL A 25 8.65 -3.17 5.28
CA VAL A 25 8.80 -1.73 5.52
C VAL A 25 9.24 -1.47 6.96
N LEU A 26 8.59 -2.07 7.97
CA LEU A 26 9.00 -1.97 9.37
C LEU A 26 10.44 -2.44 9.59
N MET A 27 10.76 -3.65 9.10
CA MET A 27 12.09 -4.23 9.25
C MET A 27 13.19 -3.39 8.59
N ARG A 28 12.90 -2.79 7.42
CA ARG A 28 13.85 -1.95 6.72
C ARG A 28 14.17 -0.69 7.51
N VAL A 29 13.16 -0.05 8.10
CA VAL A 29 13.38 1.12 8.97
C VAL A 29 14.13 0.70 10.24
N ALA A 30 13.74 -0.40 10.89
CA ALA A 30 14.40 -0.93 12.08
C ALA A 30 15.91 -1.20 11.92
N ARG A 31 16.38 -1.44 10.68
CA ARG A 31 17.79 -1.64 10.34
C ARG A 31 18.58 -0.34 10.14
N THR A 32 17.92 0.79 10.11
CA THR A 32 18.57 2.10 9.96
C THR A 32 18.95 2.68 11.32
N GLU A 33 19.99 3.52 11.37
CA GLU A 33 20.38 4.24 12.58
C GLU A 33 19.26 5.17 13.09
N ARG A 34 18.38 5.64 12.20
CA ARG A 34 17.21 6.47 12.55
C ARG A 34 16.20 5.75 13.44
N ALA A 35 16.16 4.43 13.41
CA ALA A 35 15.27 3.67 14.28
C ALA A 35 15.56 3.93 15.76
N GLY A 36 16.87 4.03 16.12
CA GLY A 36 17.28 4.37 17.49
C GLY A 36 16.50 3.61 18.55
N ALA A 37 15.87 4.34 19.47
CA ALA A 37 15.03 3.78 20.54
C ALA A 37 13.76 3.05 20.03
N TYR A 38 13.33 3.26 18.80
CA TYR A 38 12.11 2.64 18.23
C TYR A 38 12.36 1.27 17.57
N LYS A 39 13.61 0.80 17.54
CA LYS A 39 13.98 -0.45 16.87
C LYS A 39 13.17 -1.65 17.39
N GLU A 40 13.07 -1.77 18.71
CA GLU A 40 12.35 -2.88 19.35
C GLU A 40 10.85 -2.83 19.02
N GLU A 41 10.24 -1.65 19.06
CA GLU A 41 8.84 -1.45 18.73
C GLU A 41 8.54 -1.80 17.26
N LEU A 42 9.43 -1.41 16.32
CA LEU A 42 9.31 -1.77 14.91
C LEU A 42 9.47 -3.28 14.68
N MET A 43 10.38 -3.93 15.41
CA MET A 43 10.56 -5.38 15.35
C MET A 43 9.37 -6.14 15.94
N LEU A 44 8.78 -5.66 17.03
CA LEU A 44 7.54 -6.21 17.59
C LEU A 44 6.39 -6.12 16.58
N GLY A 45 6.22 -4.96 15.92
CA GLY A 45 5.24 -4.81 14.84
C GLY A 45 5.47 -5.79 13.69
N ALA A 46 6.72 -5.99 13.30
CA ALA A 46 7.07 -6.96 12.26
C ALA A 46 6.74 -8.41 12.67
N GLN A 47 6.92 -8.76 13.93
CA GLN A 47 6.53 -10.06 14.48
C GLN A 47 5.01 -10.24 14.46
N GLN A 48 4.23 -9.26 14.92
CA GLN A 48 2.76 -9.30 14.89
C GLN A 48 2.22 -9.47 13.46
N LEU A 49 2.84 -8.81 12.47
CA LEU A 49 2.49 -9.02 11.07
C LEU A 49 2.84 -10.43 10.58
N ASN A 50 3.89 -11.05 11.10
CA ASN A 50 4.22 -12.43 10.79
C ASN A 50 3.22 -13.43 11.38
N GLU A 51 2.73 -13.18 12.59
CA GLU A 51 1.65 -13.94 13.22
C GLU A 51 0.34 -13.80 12.43
N ALA A 52 0.02 -12.58 11.97
CA ALA A 52 -1.11 -12.34 11.08
C ALA A 52 -1.00 -13.10 9.75
N VAL A 53 0.22 -13.26 9.18
CA VAL A 53 0.45 -14.09 8.00
C VAL A 53 0.14 -15.56 8.29
N ALA A 54 0.55 -16.11 9.45
CA ALA A 54 0.24 -17.48 9.83
C ALA A 54 -1.28 -17.71 9.96
N ASN A 55 -1.97 -16.82 10.67
CA ASN A 55 -3.42 -16.87 10.83
C ASN A 55 -4.17 -16.77 9.49
N LEU A 56 -3.65 -15.96 8.57
CA LEU A 56 -4.26 -15.78 7.25
C LEU A 56 -4.14 -17.04 6.39
N LEU A 57 -3.06 -17.81 6.54
CA LEU A 57 -2.87 -19.07 5.82
C LEU A 57 -3.87 -20.16 6.24
N GLU A 58 -4.32 -20.13 7.49
CA GLU A 58 -5.30 -21.07 8.05
C GLU A 58 -6.76 -20.62 7.82
N CYS A 59 -6.94 -19.43 7.27
CA CYS A 59 -8.25 -18.79 7.16
C CYS A 59 -8.99 -19.25 5.90
N SER A 60 -10.26 -19.65 6.04
CA SER A 60 -11.10 -20.21 4.98
C SER A 60 -12.24 -19.29 4.51
N SER A 61 -12.35 -18.05 5.04
CA SER A 61 -13.40 -17.12 4.61
C SER A 61 -12.87 -15.71 4.36
N VAL A 62 -13.39 -15.04 3.35
CA VAL A 62 -13.01 -13.65 3.01
C VAL A 62 -13.32 -12.70 4.17
N ASP A 63 -14.41 -12.90 4.91
CA ASP A 63 -14.77 -12.04 6.04
C ASP A 63 -13.78 -12.18 7.21
N SER A 64 -13.36 -13.40 7.52
CA SER A 64 -12.30 -13.62 8.52
C SER A 64 -10.97 -13.03 8.06
N MET A 65 -10.63 -13.14 6.76
CA MET A 65 -9.44 -12.53 6.18
C MET A 65 -9.47 -11.00 6.31
N ARG A 66 -10.62 -10.33 6.12
CA ARG A 66 -10.80 -8.90 6.38
C ARG A 66 -10.56 -8.53 7.85
N GLY A 67 -11.02 -9.36 8.77
CA GLY A 67 -10.78 -9.15 10.20
C GLY A 67 -9.29 -9.17 10.55
N ILE A 68 -8.57 -10.18 10.04
CA ILE A 68 -7.10 -10.30 10.21
C ILE A 68 -6.38 -9.11 9.58
N GLU A 69 -6.77 -8.72 8.36
CA GLU A 69 -6.21 -7.55 7.66
C GLU A 69 -6.40 -6.27 8.48
N GLY A 70 -7.61 -6.03 8.99
CA GLY A 70 -7.93 -4.83 9.78
C GLY A 70 -7.11 -4.74 11.05
N ALA A 71 -6.96 -5.84 11.79
CA ALA A 71 -6.12 -5.91 12.98
C ALA A 71 -4.63 -5.68 12.64
N ALA A 72 -4.15 -6.30 11.58
CA ALA A 72 -2.78 -6.13 11.10
C ALA A 72 -2.49 -4.70 10.61
N ALA A 73 -3.44 -4.07 9.92
CA ALA A 73 -3.32 -2.67 9.50
C ALA A 73 -3.26 -1.72 10.72
N THR A 74 -4.08 -1.97 11.74
CA THR A 74 -4.04 -1.21 13.00
C THR A 74 -2.66 -1.33 13.66
N SER A 75 -2.13 -2.55 13.77
CA SER A 75 -0.79 -2.80 14.32
C SER A 75 0.31 -2.10 13.51
N TYR A 76 0.25 -2.14 12.19
CA TYR A 76 1.21 -1.49 11.30
C TYR A 76 1.19 0.03 11.47
N PHE A 77 0.00 0.65 11.41
CA PHE A 77 -0.13 2.11 11.51
C PHE A 77 0.15 2.65 12.91
N ALA A 78 -0.03 1.86 13.97
CA ALA A 78 0.40 2.23 15.31
C ALA A 78 1.92 2.51 15.41
N ARG A 79 2.72 1.93 14.51
CA ARG A 79 4.19 2.13 14.45
C ARG A 79 4.63 3.11 13.37
N PHE A 80 3.69 3.76 12.69
CA PHE A 80 4.02 4.64 11.59
C PHE A 80 4.82 5.87 12.05
N ASP A 81 4.50 6.41 13.24
CA ASP A 81 5.25 7.51 13.83
C ASP A 81 6.71 7.16 14.12
N CYS A 82 6.97 5.93 14.54
CA CYS A 82 8.34 5.44 14.75
C CYS A 82 9.17 5.48 13.46
N MET A 83 8.54 5.32 12.30
CA MET A 83 9.21 5.38 10.99
C MET A 83 9.50 6.82 10.52
N LEU A 84 8.86 7.82 11.16
CA LEU A 84 9.08 9.24 10.94
C LEU A 84 10.10 9.84 11.91
N ALA A 85 10.67 9.04 12.81
CA ALA A 85 11.60 9.52 13.83
C ALA A 85 12.78 10.30 13.21
N GLY A 86 13.03 11.48 13.75
CA GLY A 86 14.10 12.36 13.27
C GLY A 86 13.83 13.04 11.93
N ASN A 87 12.56 13.09 11.45
CA ASN A 87 12.22 13.90 10.28
C ASN A 87 12.45 15.40 10.57
N PRO A 88 13.01 16.17 9.62
CA PRO A 88 13.42 17.56 9.87
C PRO A 88 12.25 18.53 10.11
N GLY A 89 11.04 18.17 9.66
CA GLY A 89 9.83 18.98 9.83
C GLY A 89 9.10 18.77 11.15
N GLY A 90 9.54 17.81 11.98
CA GLY A 90 8.88 17.47 13.24
C GLY A 90 7.43 16.96 13.05
N PHE A 91 7.15 16.34 11.91
CA PHE A 91 5.83 15.76 11.62
C PHE A 91 5.57 14.54 12.48
N ARG A 92 4.32 14.40 12.90
CA ARG A 92 3.87 13.29 13.74
C ARG A 92 2.73 12.52 13.07
N PHE A 93 2.58 11.27 13.48
CA PHE A 93 1.51 10.41 13.02
C PHE A 93 0.90 9.66 14.21
N ASP A 94 -0.31 10.05 14.63
CA ASP A 94 -0.98 9.44 15.76
C ASP A 94 -1.76 8.19 15.35
N THR A 95 -2.62 8.34 14.34
CA THR A 95 -3.46 7.25 13.82
C THR A 95 -3.80 7.47 12.35
N ARG A 96 -4.18 6.40 11.67
CA ARG A 96 -4.62 6.48 10.27
C ARG A 96 -6.03 7.07 10.16
N SER A 97 -6.14 8.32 9.70
CA SER A 97 -7.39 8.99 9.33
C SER A 97 -7.46 9.17 7.81
N ARG A 98 -8.63 8.84 7.23
CA ARG A 98 -8.77 8.81 5.76
C ARG A 98 -9.73 9.86 5.23
N ARG A 99 -10.83 10.09 5.91
CA ARG A 99 -11.93 10.96 5.49
C ARG A 99 -12.55 11.60 6.72
N PRO A 100 -12.12 12.80 7.08
CA PRO A 100 -11.00 13.54 6.49
C PRO A 100 -9.62 13.09 7.01
N PRO A 101 -8.51 13.39 6.30
CA PRO A 101 -7.16 13.30 6.85
C PRO A 101 -6.97 14.36 7.93
N ARG A 102 -6.44 13.97 9.11
CA ARG A 102 -6.33 14.86 10.28
C ARG A 102 -4.92 15.36 10.55
N ASN A 103 -3.94 14.92 9.77
CA ASN A 103 -2.57 15.43 9.82
C ASN A 103 -1.92 15.34 8.44
N GLU A 104 -0.76 15.98 8.29
CA GLU A 104 -0.04 16.14 7.02
C GLU A 104 0.36 14.78 6.42
N VAL A 105 0.78 13.84 7.26
CA VAL A 105 1.19 12.50 6.84
C VAL A 105 -0.01 11.73 6.29
N ASN A 106 -1.17 11.82 6.95
CA ASN A 106 -2.41 11.22 6.47
C ASN A 106 -2.89 11.84 5.15
N ALA A 107 -2.72 13.16 4.97
CA ALA A 107 -3.03 13.85 3.74
C ALA A 107 -2.15 13.33 2.58
N ALA A 108 -0.84 13.24 2.78
CA ALA A 108 0.10 12.72 1.79
C ALA A 108 -0.16 11.24 1.46
N LEU A 109 -0.43 10.39 2.47
CA LEU A 109 -0.79 8.98 2.26
C LEU A 109 -2.08 8.85 1.44
N SER A 110 -3.12 9.60 1.80
CA SER A 110 -4.42 9.54 1.12
C SER A 110 -4.30 9.98 -0.34
N PHE A 111 -3.53 11.03 -0.60
CA PHE A 111 -3.27 11.52 -1.95
C PHE A 111 -2.48 10.50 -2.78
N THR A 112 -1.43 9.91 -2.21
CA THR A 112 -0.60 8.91 -2.90
C THR A 112 -1.40 7.62 -3.20
N TYR A 113 -2.26 7.18 -2.27
CA TYR A 113 -3.15 6.03 -2.51
C TYR A 113 -4.17 6.30 -3.61
N MET A 114 -4.67 7.54 -3.71
CA MET A 114 -5.54 7.94 -4.81
C MET A 114 -4.81 7.86 -6.16
N LEU A 115 -3.57 8.34 -6.24
CA LEU A 115 -2.75 8.24 -7.46
C LEU A 115 -2.52 6.79 -7.86
N LEU A 116 -2.14 5.92 -6.91
CA LEU A 116 -1.93 4.49 -7.19
C LEU A 116 -3.23 3.80 -7.61
N SER A 117 -4.36 4.14 -6.98
CA SER A 117 -5.67 3.59 -7.33
C SER A 117 -6.07 3.95 -8.76
N GLY A 118 -5.90 5.21 -9.18
CA GLY A 118 -6.16 5.64 -10.56
C GLY A 118 -5.25 4.95 -11.57
N GLN A 119 -3.96 4.76 -11.24
CA GLN A 119 -3.03 4.02 -12.09
C GLN A 119 -3.42 2.55 -12.24
N MET A 120 -3.83 1.90 -11.15
CA MET A 120 -4.30 0.51 -11.19
C MET A 120 -5.58 0.37 -12.00
N GLN A 121 -6.55 1.28 -11.80
CA GLN A 121 -7.78 1.28 -12.58
C GLN A 121 -7.49 1.39 -14.08
N SER A 122 -6.68 2.36 -14.50
CA SER A 122 -6.29 2.51 -15.92
C SER A 122 -5.53 1.29 -16.45
N ALA A 123 -4.68 0.67 -15.62
CA ALA A 123 -3.96 -0.54 -15.99
C ALA A 123 -4.92 -1.73 -16.22
N MET A 124 -5.92 -1.89 -15.37
CA MET A 124 -6.95 -2.93 -15.49
C MET A 124 -7.78 -2.76 -16.75
N GLU A 125 -8.27 -1.54 -17.00
CA GLU A 125 -9.01 -1.20 -18.22
C GLU A 125 -8.18 -1.48 -19.49
N ALA A 126 -6.88 -1.17 -19.47
CA ALA A 126 -5.97 -1.42 -20.58
C ALA A 126 -5.77 -2.91 -20.91
N VAL A 127 -5.94 -3.81 -19.94
CA VAL A 127 -5.83 -5.26 -20.14
C VAL A 127 -7.20 -5.97 -20.22
N GLY A 128 -8.31 -5.20 -20.24
CA GLY A 128 -9.67 -5.71 -20.38
C GLY A 128 -10.28 -6.27 -19.10
N LEU A 129 -9.77 -5.89 -17.93
CA LEU A 129 -10.37 -6.23 -16.64
C LEU A 129 -11.37 -5.16 -16.20
N ASP A 130 -12.47 -5.58 -15.57
CA ASP A 130 -13.42 -4.67 -14.93
C ASP A 130 -12.88 -4.23 -13.54
N PRO A 131 -12.52 -2.94 -13.34
CA PRO A 131 -12.02 -2.45 -12.06
C PRO A 131 -13.04 -2.53 -10.92
N ALA A 132 -14.33 -2.67 -11.21
CA ALA A 132 -15.39 -2.71 -10.21
C ALA A 132 -15.61 -4.11 -9.62
N ALA A 133 -15.22 -5.19 -10.32
CA ALA A 133 -15.49 -6.59 -9.95
C ALA A 133 -14.55 -7.10 -8.84
N GLY A 134 -14.54 -6.46 -7.66
CA GLY A 134 -13.67 -6.80 -6.53
C GLY A 134 -14.08 -8.05 -5.75
N TYR A 135 -13.11 -8.69 -5.11
CA TYR A 135 -13.26 -9.88 -4.28
C TYR A 135 -13.17 -9.57 -2.77
N LEU A 136 -12.29 -8.63 -2.39
CA LEU A 136 -12.07 -8.23 -1.00
C LEU A 136 -12.99 -7.06 -0.60
N HIS A 137 -13.00 -6.01 -1.39
CA HIS A 137 -13.82 -4.84 -1.12
C HIS A 137 -15.26 -5.07 -1.58
N THR A 138 -16.22 -4.70 -0.72
CA THR A 138 -17.66 -4.77 -1.05
C THR A 138 -17.96 -3.97 -2.31
N LEU A 139 -18.71 -4.56 -3.22
CA LEU A 139 -19.17 -3.91 -4.44
C LEU A 139 -20.08 -2.70 -4.09
N ARG A 140 -19.81 -1.57 -4.70
CA ARG A 140 -20.61 -0.34 -4.58
C ARG A 140 -20.64 0.38 -5.93
N PRO A 141 -21.77 0.95 -6.35
CA PRO A 141 -21.84 1.73 -7.59
C PRO A 141 -20.75 2.82 -7.62
N GLY A 142 -20.06 2.93 -8.74
CA GLY A 142 -19.00 3.92 -8.96
C GLY A 142 -17.68 3.66 -8.21
N ARG A 143 -17.54 2.51 -7.54
CA ARG A 143 -16.30 2.15 -6.83
C ARG A 143 -15.51 1.12 -7.63
N ALA A 144 -14.26 1.43 -7.93
CA ALA A 144 -13.32 0.50 -8.54
C ALA A 144 -12.80 -0.52 -7.49
N SER A 145 -13.71 -1.39 -6.99
CA SER A 145 -13.44 -2.29 -5.85
C SER A 145 -12.28 -3.23 -6.13
N PHE A 146 -12.14 -3.75 -7.36
CA PHE A 146 -11.05 -4.65 -7.71
C PHE A 146 -9.71 -3.91 -7.84
N ALA A 147 -9.70 -2.70 -8.40
CA ALA A 147 -8.49 -1.89 -8.40
C ALA A 147 -8.03 -1.60 -6.95
N LEU A 148 -8.96 -1.38 -6.01
CA LEU A 148 -8.64 -1.24 -4.60
C LEU A 148 -8.10 -2.52 -3.98
N ASP A 149 -8.57 -3.70 -4.41
CA ASP A 149 -8.05 -4.99 -3.97
C ASP A 149 -6.59 -5.18 -4.41
N LEU A 150 -6.30 -4.98 -5.70
CA LEU A 150 -4.96 -5.19 -6.26
C LEU A 150 -3.93 -4.20 -5.71
N ILE A 151 -4.30 -2.97 -5.37
CA ILE A 151 -3.34 -2.04 -4.77
C ILE A 151 -2.98 -2.38 -3.32
N GLU A 152 -3.72 -3.24 -2.63
CA GLU A 152 -3.40 -3.58 -1.24
C GLU A 152 -1.97 -4.11 -1.09
N GLU A 153 -1.51 -4.96 -1.99
CA GLU A 153 -0.14 -5.47 -1.99
C GLU A 153 0.92 -4.41 -2.32
N LEU A 154 0.52 -3.32 -2.99
CA LEU A 154 1.43 -2.26 -3.45
C LEU A 154 1.50 -1.06 -2.50
N ARG A 155 0.53 -0.89 -1.58
CA ARG A 155 0.47 0.30 -0.70
C ARG A 155 1.73 0.48 0.12
N ALA A 156 2.13 -0.53 0.87
CA ALA A 156 3.30 -0.41 1.74
C ALA A 156 4.61 -0.18 0.95
N PRO A 157 4.95 -0.99 -0.08
CA PRO A 157 6.21 -0.84 -0.79
C PRO A 157 6.27 0.40 -1.70
N LEU A 158 5.17 0.82 -2.31
CA LEU A 158 5.19 1.93 -3.26
C LEU A 158 4.77 3.25 -2.62
N CYS A 159 3.70 3.29 -1.83
CA CYS A 159 3.13 4.53 -1.30
C CYS A 159 3.71 4.89 0.07
N ASP A 160 3.64 3.98 1.06
CA ASP A 160 4.04 4.30 2.42
C ASP A 160 5.53 4.65 2.50
N ARG A 161 6.39 3.84 1.86
CA ARG A 161 7.82 4.14 1.75
C ARG A 161 8.12 5.44 1.02
N PHE A 162 7.34 5.76 -0.01
CA PHE A 162 7.48 7.01 -0.74
C PHE A 162 7.14 8.20 0.17
N VAL A 163 6.00 8.15 0.85
CA VAL A 163 5.57 9.21 1.78
C VAL A 163 6.57 9.37 2.92
N LEU A 164 7.00 8.28 3.56
CA LEU A 164 8.06 8.30 4.57
C LEU A 164 9.34 8.97 4.05
N SER A 165 9.71 8.69 2.80
CA SER A 165 10.89 9.31 2.17
C SER A 165 10.73 10.82 1.99
N LEU A 166 9.54 11.31 1.62
CA LEU A 166 9.27 12.74 1.47
C LEU A 166 9.46 13.49 2.79
N PHE A 167 8.88 12.97 3.87
CA PHE A 167 8.99 13.58 5.20
C PHE A 167 10.40 13.43 5.78
N ASN A 168 10.99 12.25 5.72
CA ASN A 168 12.31 11.99 6.28
C ASN A 168 13.44 12.71 5.56
N LYS A 169 13.25 13.13 4.31
CA LYS A 169 14.19 13.95 3.53
C LYS A 169 13.85 15.43 3.55
N GLY A 170 12.79 15.84 4.25
CA GLY A 170 12.36 17.24 4.31
C GLY A 170 11.89 17.81 2.96
N GLN A 171 11.38 16.94 2.05
CA GLN A 171 10.86 17.41 0.76
C GLN A 171 9.48 18.05 0.87
N LEU A 172 8.73 17.73 1.92
CA LEU A 172 7.51 18.39 2.31
C LEU A 172 7.74 19.16 3.61
N SER A 173 7.20 20.38 3.69
CA SER A 173 7.24 21.28 4.83
C SER A 173 5.80 21.63 5.26
N ARG A 174 5.61 22.21 6.45
CA ARG A 174 4.28 22.59 6.93
C ARG A 174 3.56 23.57 5.97
N SER A 175 4.30 24.42 5.28
CA SER A 175 3.76 25.36 4.30
C SER A 175 3.31 24.71 2.98
N ASP A 176 3.41 23.39 2.84
CA ASP A 176 2.88 22.61 1.72
C ASP A 176 1.47 22.08 1.98
N PHE A 177 0.90 22.44 3.16
CA PHE A 177 -0.40 21.97 3.59
C PHE A 177 -1.30 23.13 3.97
N ASP A 178 -2.59 22.97 3.67
CA ASP A 178 -3.67 23.77 4.22
C ASP A 178 -4.30 22.99 5.37
N GLN A 179 -4.57 23.69 6.46
CA GLN A 179 -5.22 23.10 7.64
C GLN A 179 -6.52 23.86 7.90
N ASP A 180 -7.60 23.12 7.97
CA ASP A 180 -8.90 23.53 8.44
C ASP A 180 -9.17 22.84 9.80
N GLU A 181 -10.26 23.23 10.51
CA GLU A 181 -10.58 22.70 11.86
C GLU A 181 -10.60 21.16 11.92
N GLU A 182 -11.07 20.48 10.88
CA GLU A 182 -11.21 19.04 10.85
C GLU A 182 -10.34 18.32 9.82
N MET A 183 -9.69 19.04 8.90
CA MET A 183 -9.01 18.45 7.76
C MET A 183 -7.67 19.10 7.49
N VAL A 184 -6.68 18.26 7.17
CA VAL A 184 -5.41 18.70 6.58
C VAL A 184 -5.36 18.21 5.13
N SER A 185 -5.01 19.11 4.20
CA SER A 185 -4.86 18.78 2.79
C SER A 185 -3.57 19.33 2.22
N LEU A 186 -3.07 18.74 1.14
CA LEU A 186 -1.97 19.31 0.36
C LEU A 186 -2.49 20.53 -0.40
N ASN A 187 -1.83 21.69 -0.24
CA ASN A 187 -2.08 22.85 -1.07
C ASN A 187 -1.45 22.68 -2.47
N GLU A 188 -1.57 23.69 -3.33
CA GLU A 188 -1.08 23.61 -4.71
C GLU A 188 0.42 23.31 -4.78
N ARG A 189 1.23 23.97 -3.93
CA ARG A 189 2.67 23.73 -3.85
C ARG A 189 3.00 22.33 -3.39
N GLY A 190 2.35 21.86 -2.32
CA GLY A 190 2.52 20.51 -1.78
C GLY A 190 2.15 19.44 -2.79
N ARG A 191 1.03 19.63 -3.53
CA ARG A 191 0.64 18.73 -4.62
C ARG A 191 1.67 18.69 -5.73
N ARG A 192 2.20 19.83 -6.17
CA ARG A 192 3.27 19.87 -7.19
C ARG A 192 4.53 19.15 -6.74
N THR A 193 4.96 19.39 -5.49
CA THR A 193 6.14 18.73 -4.91
C THR A 193 5.96 17.21 -4.88
N LEU A 194 4.82 16.73 -4.35
CA LEU A 194 4.54 15.30 -4.26
C LEU A 194 4.44 14.66 -5.65
N LEU A 195 3.70 15.28 -6.58
CA LEU A 195 3.56 14.77 -7.95
C LEU A 195 4.90 14.69 -8.68
N SER A 196 5.74 15.73 -8.60
CA SER A 196 7.07 15.72 -9.22
C SER A 196 7.95 14.60 -8.67
N ALA A 197 7.92 14.40 -7.35
CA ALA A 197 8.64 13.31 -6.71
C ALA A 197 8.07 11.94 -7.07
N TRP A 198 6.74 11.81 -7.20
CA TRP A 198 6.07 10.59 -7.63
C TRP A 198 6.42 10.21 -9.06
N GLU A 199 6.41 11.17 -10.00
CA GLU A 199 6.81 10.95 -11.39
C GLU A 199 8.27 10.48 -11.49
N LYS A 200 9.17 11.11 -10.73
CA LYS A 200 10.57 10.66 -10.65
C LYS A 200 10.66 9.24 -10.08
N ARG A 201 9.90 8.93 -9.02
CA ARG A 201 9.87 7.59 -8.41
C ARG A 201 9.41 6.52 -9.38
N LYS A 202 8.42 6.80 -10.23
CA LYS A 202 7.91 5.87 -11.23
C LYS A 202 8.95 5.43 -12.26
N GLN A 203 9.96 6.24 -12.52
CA GLN A 203 11.05 5.93 -13.46
C GLN A 203 12.14 5.03 -12.86
N GLU A 204 12.19 4.91 -11.53
CA GLU A 204 13.15 4.02 -10.89
C GLU A 204 12.83 2.56 -11.22
N GLN A 205 13.87 1.78 -11.50
CA GLN A 205 13.72 0.37 -11.85
C GLN A 205 13.87 -0.53 -10.62
N ILE A 206 13.09 -1.59 -10.62
CA ILE A 206 13.20 -2.69 -9.65
C ILE A 206 13.18 -4.03 -10.40
N VAL A 207 13.73 -5.06 -9.79
CA VAL A 207 13.54 -6.43 -10.29
C VAL A 207 12.18 -6.91 -9.81
N HIS A 208 11.30 -7.21 -10.76
CA HIS A 208 9.98 -7.74 -10.45
C HIS A 208 10.08 -9.15 -9.83
N PRO A 209 9.45 -9.41 -8.66
CA PRO A 209 9.70 -10.64 -7.91
C PRO A 209 9.30 -11.93 -8.65
N PHE A 210 8.28 -11.88 -9.49
CA PHE A 210 7.81 -13.03 -10.28
C PHE A 210 8.49 -13.10 -11.66
N LEU A 211 8.54 -11.98 -12.40
CA LEU A 211 9.13 -11.95 -13.74
C LEU A 211 10.67 -12.09 -13.74
N ASN A 212 11.30 -11.73 -12.62
CA ASN A 212 12.76 -11.64 -12.48
C ASN A 212 13.42 -10.70 -13.50
N GLU A 213 12.68 -9.71 -13.98
CA GLU A 213 13.10 -8.68 -14.95
C GLU A 213 13.09 -7.30 -14.31
N LYS A 214 13.91 -6.39 -14.83
CA LYS A 214 13.90 -4.99 -14.43
C LYS A 214 12.69 -4.28 -15.01
N VAL A 215 11.85 -3.73 -14.15
CA VAL A 215 10.62 -3.03 -14.50
C VAL A 215 10.61 -1.66 -13.83
N PRO A 216 10.25 -0.58 -14.52
CA PRO A 216 9.98 0.71 -13.90
C PRO A 216 8.85 0.61 -12.87
N ILE A 217 9.00 1.26 -11.72
CA ILE A 217 7.99 1.24 -10.65
C ILE A 217 6.62 1.66 -11.17
N GLY A 218 6.56 2.64 -12.07
CA GLY A 218 5.31 3.11 -12.67
C GLY A 218 4.56 2.06 -13.50
N LEU A 219 5.23 1.00 -13.95
CA LEU A 219 4.61 -0.09 -14.71
C LEU A 219 4.15 -1.26 -13.81
N ILE A 220 4.48 -1.27 -12.52
CA ILE A 220 4.08 -2.36 -11.62
C ILE A 220 2.55 -2.57 -11.60
N PRO A 221 1.69 -1.53 -11.50
CA PRO A 221 0.24 -1.73 -11.58
C PRO A 221 -0.20 -2.43 -12.88
N TYR A 222 0.40 -2.06 -14.02
CA TYR A 222 0.10 -2.68 -15.31
C TYR A 222 0.55 -4.14 -15.36
N VAL A 223 1.75 -4.44 -14.86
CA VAL A 223 2.26 -5.82 -14.79
C VAL A 223 1.35 -6.69 -13.93
N GLN A 224 0.93 -6.21 -12.76
CA GLN A 224 0.04 -6.94 -11.87
C GLN A 224 -1.35 -7.15 -12.49
N ALA A 225 -1.92 -6.14 -13.13
CA ALA A 225 -3.17 -6.28 -13.87
C ALA A 225 -3.05 -7.31 -15.03
N MET A 226 -1.95 -7.28 -15.78
CA MET A 226 -1.68 -8.24 -16.86
C MET A 226 -1.52 -9.67 -16.32
N LEU A 227 -0.80 -9.86 -15.20
CA LEU A 227 -0.65 -11.17 -14.57
C LEU A 227 -2.00 -11.71 -14.10
N PHE A 228 -2.84 -10.85 -13.52
CA PHE A 228 -4.19 -11.26 -13.13
C PHE A 228 -5.06 -11.63 -14.35
N ALA A 229 -5.01 -10.84 -15.41
CA ALA A 229 -5.71 -11.18 -16.67
C ALA A 229 -5.27 -12.54 -17.24
N ARG A 230 -4.00 -12.91 -17.10
CA ARG A 230 -3.48 -14.23 -17.53
C ARG A 230 -4.05 -15.37 -16.67
N VAL A 231 -4.23 -15.15 -15.36
CA VAL A 231 -4.91 -16.14 -14.50
C VAL A 231 -6.35 -16.37 -14.95
N LEU A 232 -7.10 -15.30 -15.22
CA LEU A 232 -8.48 -15.43 -15.69
C LEU A 232 -8.62 -16.14 -17.05
N ARG A 233 -7.59 -16.06 -17.91
CA ARG A 233 -7.55 -16.79 -19.18
C ARG A 233 -7.05 -18.22 -19.06
N GLY A 234 -6.58 -18.64 -17.88
CA GLY A 234 -5.99 -19.96 -17.67
C GLY A 234 -4.53 -20.08 -18.16
N ASP A 235 -3.86 -18.96 -18.44
CA ASP A 235 -2.43 -18.93 -18.80
C ASP A 235 -1.51 -19.09 -17.56
N LEU A 236 -2.04 -18.87 -16.38
CA LEU A 236 -1.39 -19.05 -15.08
C LEU A 236 -2.38 -19.75 -14.12
N ASP A 237 -1.90 -20.69 -13.33
CA ASP A 237 -2.73 -21.44 -12.36
C ASP A 237 -3.21 -20.54 -11.22
N ASP A 238 -2.33 -19.69 -10.68
CA ASP A 238 -2.62 -18.81 -9.56
C ASP A 238 -2.04 -17.41 -9.78
N TYR A 239 -2.62 -16.42 -9.11
CA TYR A 239 -2.13 -15.03 -9.14
C TYR A 239 -0.83 -14.89 -8.36
N PRO A 240 0.27 -14.48 -9.01
CA PRO A 240 1.54 -14.20 -8.34
C PRO A 240 1.55 -12.76 -7.79
N PRO A 241 1.25 -12.56 -6.49
CA PRO A 241 1.17 -11.23 -5.92
C PRO A 241 2.55 -10.60 -5.82
N PHE A 242 2.57 -9.27 -5.79
CA PHE A 242 3.80 -8.51 -5.66
C PHE A 242 4.35 -8.56 -4.23
N VAL A 243 5.38 -9.34 -3.99
CA VAL A 243 6.12 -9.37 -2.72
C VAL A 243 7.50 -8.76 -2.94
N TRP A 244 7.74 -7.58 -2.36
CA TRP A 244 9.03 -6.90 -2.46
C TRP A 244 10.14 -7.76 -1.81
N ARG A 245 11.33 -7.81 -2.44
CA ARG A 245 12.52 -8.50 -1.92
C ARG A 245 13.55 -7.52 -1.36
#